data_b3161bac243bb2b822b7336cb548b9b0
#
_entry.id   b3161bac243bb2b822b7336cb548b9b0
#
_cell.length_a   1.000
_cell.length_b   1.000
_cell.length_c   1.000
_cell.angle_alpha   90.00
_cell.angle_beta   90.00
_cell.angle_gamma   90.00
#
_symmetry.space_group_name_H-M   'P 1'
#
loop_
_entity.id
_entity.type
_entity.pdbx_description
1 polymer ?
#
loop_
_entity_poly.entity_id
_entity_poly.type
_entity_poly.pdbx_seq_one_letter_code
_entity_poly.pdbx_strand_id
1 'polypeptide(L)'
;MKLPRRVSGKPWLFVSTAALAALTGGSADALAQQRVVHGGHAAHRAPAAAMAALPGAEGAQSILDPDDARFFLTRVGFAPDNAELAQYEGLTREQAVDKLLAGTRTDAFVPPPDWIFEPIPTRAERQAWTPEQRREQQRLRTQRYELLRAWWLREMLKTPSPLTERMALFWHNHFTSGQDKVQFPQQMAQQNMLLRSHALGHFGELLHDVAKDPAMLQYLDGASNRKGNPNENFAREVMELFTLGEGHYTQRDVAQAARAYTGWSLDPDTQAYVWRANQHDDGEKTVLGQTGAFDGDQVLDILLARPETATFVTTKLWREFVSDTPDPALIAPIAAQFRASHYDIKVALSRIFLSDAFWSDDKRGVLVKSPVEFVVGTLRAFDIGYDNTEPFAAQVRTLGENLFYPPNVKGWPGGTTWINSSTLLARKQFVEQLFRATEAAAPARMSGPASMKNEAGVARTAEASHASSVPPRAMPMASKGQGGVRFDIASWLAHYNTAPTAKLGLSAELQLQHAVLPFTPVDAIATDSTASAYLEALLMDPAYQLK
;
A
#
# COMPACT_ATOMS: atom_id res chain seq x y z
N MET A 1 12.76 45.27 -52.55
CA MET A 1 12.41 46.66 -52.21
C MET A 1 11.75 46.64 -50.84
N LYS A 2 12.40 47.30 -49.89
CA LYS A 2 11.97 47.65 -48.51
C LYS A 2 11.75 46.56 -47.47
N LEU A 3 12.82 46.22 -46.70
CA LEU A 3 12.84 46.20 -45.24
C LEU A 3 12.70 47.64 -44.72
N PRO A 4 12.33 47.94 -43.47
CA PRO A 4 12.85 47.43 -42.19
C PRO A 4 11.79 47.42 -41.05
N ARG A 5 12.01 46.92 -39.83
CA ARG A 5 12.71 47.51 -38.68
C ARG A 5 12.73 46.54 -37.48
N ARG A 6 13.89 46.43 -36.86
CA ARG A 6 14.11 45.92 -35.50
C ARG A 6 13.51 46.86 -34.45
N VAL A 7 12.97 46.27 -33.35
CA VAL A 7 12.98 46.95 -32.03
C VAL A 7 13.45 45.97 -30.99
N SER A 8 14.44 46.42 -30.29
CA SER A 8 15.17 45.83 -29.14
C SER A 8 14.41 46.08 -27.84
N GLY A 9 14.46 45.16 -26.90
CA GLY A 9 14.02 45.40 -25.53
C GLY A 9 14.55 44.39 -24.55
N LYS A 10 15.33 44.83 -23.63
CA LYS A 10 16.26 44.19 -22.68
C LYS A 10 15.64 43.29 -21.60
N PRO A 11 16.49 42.48 -20.91
CA PRO A 11 16.07 41.53 -19.88
C PRO A 11 15.92 42.21 -18.50
N TRP A 12 15.02 41.65 -17.68
CA TRP A 12 14.86 42.06 -16.29
C TRP A 12 15.67 41.16 -15.36
N LEU A 13 16.61 41.79 -14.65
CA LEU A 13 17.38 41.25 -13.54
C LEU A 13 16.51 41.22 -12.27
N PHE A 14 16.59 40.14 -11.54
CA PHE A 14 16.21 40.08 -10.13
C PHE A 14 17.32 40.69 -9.28
N VAL A 15 16.93 41.62 -8.40
CA VAL A 15 17.78 42.08 -7.28
C VAL A 15 16.99 41.92 -5.98
N SER A 16 17.57 41.11 -5.10
CA SER A 16 17.20 40.96 -3.69
C SER A 16 17.78 42.11 -2.89
N THR A 17 16.98 42.74 -2.01
CA THR A 17 17.49 43.50 -0.89
C THR A 17 16.58 43.39 0.33
N ALA A 18 17.14 42.84 1.41
CA ALA A 18 16.63 42.97 2.76
C ALA A 18 17.06 44.32 3.33
N ALA A 19 16.17 45.03 4.03
CA ALA A 19 16.55 46.07 4.98
C ALA A 19 15.49 46.24 6.07
N LEU A 20 15.97 46.19 7.27
CA LEU A 20 15.41 46.40 8.59
C LEU A 20 15.22 47.90 8.86
N ALA A 21 14.07 48.33 9.41
CA ALA A 21 14.02 49.46 10.34
C ALA A 21 12.67 49.59 11.07
N ALA A 22 12.74 49.88 12.32
CA ALA A 22 11.67 49.96 13.31
C ALA A 22 11.10 51.38 13.44
N LEU A 23 9.98 51.46 14.18
CA LEU A 23 9.41 52.55 15.00
C LEU A 23 8.39 53.52 14.33
N THR A 24 7.23 53.47 14.90
CA THR A 24 6.36 54.43 15.61
C THR A 24 4.91 54.49 15.15
N GLY A 25 4.08 54.49 16.15
CA GLY A 25 2.66 54.41 16.27
C GLY A 25 1.78 55.44 15.54
N GLY A 26 0.52 55.11 15.47
CA GLY A 26 -0.57 55.98 15.02
C GLY A 26 -1.84 55.22 14.64
N SER A 27 -2.80 55.16 15.60
CA SER A 27 -4.26 55.07 15.49
C SER A 27 -4.94 54.51 14.21
N ALA A 28 -5.59 53.40 14.35
CA ALA A 28 -7.02 53.05 14.27
C ALA A 28 -7.89 53.56 13.10
N ASP A 29 -8.66 52.59 12.63
CA ASP A 29 -9.92 52.67 11.89
C ASP A 29 -9.95 53.04 10.40
N ALA A 30 -10.32 52.02 9.71
CA ALA A 30 -11.13 51.90 8.50
C ALA A 30 -10.43 51.10 7.38
N LEU A 31 -10.70 49.79 7.36
CA LEU A 31 -10.78 48.94 6.16
C LEU A 31 -10.97 47.47 6.59
N ALA A 32 -12.09 47.23 7.24
CA ALA A 32 -12.64 45.89 7.38
C ALA A 32 -13.64 45.67 6.23
N GLN A 33 -13.22 44.87 5.26
CA GLN A 33 -14.11 43.99 4.47
C GLN A 33 -13.33 43.43 3.27
N GLN A 34 -12.93 42.22 3.40
CA GLN A 34 -12.72 41.12 2.48
C GLN A 34 -11.51 40.28 2.90
N ARG A 35 -11.67 39.55 3.98
CA ARG A 35 -10.88 38.32 4.23
C ARG A 35 -11.84 37.16 4.14
N VAL A 36 -11.68 36.36 3.09
CA VAL A 36 -12.22 35.01 3.02
C VAL A 36 -11.62 34.25 4.22
N VAL A 37 -12.49 33.89 5.14
CA VAL A 37 -12.17 33.12 6.34
C VAL A 37 -11.90 31.69 5.88
N HIS A 38 -10.64 31.32 5.78
CA HIS A 38 -10.25 29.91 5.89
C HIS A 38 -10.42 29.57 7.38
N GLY A 39 -11.53 28.91 7.69
CA GLY A 39 -11.79 28.40 9.02
C GLY A 39 -10.74 27.37 9.38
N GLY A 40 -9.85 27.72 10.32
CA GLY A 40 -9.03 26.75 10.99
C GLY A 40 -9.94 25.77 11.73
N HIS A 41 -9.97 24.52 11.31
CA HIS A 41 -10.58 23.44 12.06
C HIS A 41 -9.80 23.30 13.37
N ALA A 42 -10.37 23.86 14.45
CA ALA A 42 -10.00 23.45 15.79
C ALA A 42 -10.26 21.95 15.89
N ALA A 43 -9.25 21.18 16.20
CA ALA A 43 -9.36 19.78 16.51
C ALA A 43 -10.37 19.65 17.67
N HIS A 44 -11.60 19.31 17.37
CA HIS A 44 -12.59 18.90 18.35
C HIS A 44 -12.11 17.55 18.91
N ARG A 45 -11.39 17.63 20.03
CA ARG A 45 -11.20 16.48 20.89
C ARG A 45 -12.59 16.06 21.35
N ALA A 46 -13.12 14.97 20.78
CA ALA A 46 -14.37 14.39 21.22
C ALA A 46 -14.27 14.15 22.73
N PRO A 47 -15.33 14.48 23.51
CA PRO A 47 -15.28 14.28 24.94
C PRO A 47 -15.14 12.79 25.23
N ALA A 48 -14.15 12.43 26.05
CA ALA A 48 -13.81 11.06 26.48
C ALA A 48 -14.97 10.35 27.28
N ALA A 49 -16.16 10.92 27.30
CA ALA A 49 -17.25 10.48 28.16
C ALA A 49 -18.33 9.61 27.49
N ALA A 50 -18.14 9.11 26.29
CA ALA A 50 -19.15 8.30 25.60
C ALA A 50 -18.59 7.04 24.88
N MET A 51 -17.48 6.48 25.34
CA MET A 51 -17.07 5.16 24.93
C MET A 51 -17.79 4.11 25.78
N ALA A 52 -19.06 3.81 25.46
CA ALA A 52 -19.69 2.62 26.00
C ALA A 52 -18.76 1.42 25.71
N ALA A 53 -18.41 0.68 26.77
CA ALA A 53 -17.61 -0.53 26.62
C ALA A 53 -18.31 -1.43 25.59
N LEU A 54 -17.58 -1.80 24.52
CA LEU A 54 -18.09 -2.80 23.60
C LEU A 54 -18.16 -4.13 24.34
N PRO A 55 -19.19 -4.94 24.14
CA PRO A 55 -19.14 -6.34 24.54
C PRO A 55 -17.93 -6.97 23.85
N GLY A 56 -17.03 -7.63 24.62
CA GLY A 56 -15.86 -8.30 24.08
C GLY A 56 -14.60 -7.42 23.94
N ALA A 57 -14.44 -6.37 24.75
CA ALA A 57 -13.19 -5.62 24.93
C ALA A 57 -12.64 -5.73 26.36
N GLU A 58 -12.94 -6.83 27.03
CA GLU A 58 -12.52 -7.06 28.43
C GLU A 58 -11.00 -7.15 28.57
N GLY A 59 -10.32 -7.61 27.52
CA GLY A 59 -8.87 -7.73 27.45
C GLY A 59 -8.10 -6.43 27.18
N ALA A 60 -8.74 -5.25 27.08
CA ALA A 60 -8.07 -3.98 26.74
C ALA A 60 -6.92 -3.62 27.69
N GLN A 61 -7.01 -4.01 28.97
CA GLN A 61 -5.98 -3.79 29.99
C GLN A 61 -4.93 -4.92 30.07
N SER A 62 -5.04 -5.98 29.25
CA SER A 62 -4.03 -7.03 29.18
C SER A 62 -2.70 -6.47 28.69
N ILE A 63 -1.62 -6.84 29.38
CA ILE A 63 -0.27 -6.41 29.04
C ILE A 63 0.24 -7.29 27.89
N LEU A 64 0.82 -6.66 26.88
CA LEU A 64 1.46 -7.35 25.75
C LEU A 64 2.77 -7.99 26.22
N ASP A 65 2.86 -9.29 26.12
CA ASP A 65 4.13 -9.99 26.10
C ASP A 65 4.81 -9.86 24.71
N PRO A 66 6.04 -10.32 24.52
CA PRO A 66 6.74 -10.23 23.23
C PRO A 66 5.98 -10.87 22.06
N ASP A 67 5.27 -11.98 22.29
CA ASP A 67 4.53 -12.72 21.28
C ASP A 67 3.25 -11.95 20.87
N ASP A 68 2.53 -11.42 21.86
CA ASP A 68 1.37 -10.56 21.64
C ASP A 68 1.74 -9.26 20.87
N ALA A 69 2.85 -8.62 21.28
CA ALA A 69 3.34 -7.43 20.60
C ALA A 69 3.75 -7.72 19.15
N ARG A 70 4.43 -8.85 18.90
CA ARG A 70 4.81 -9.30 17.55
C ARG A 70 3.58 -9.63 16.71
N PHE A 71 2.63 -10.38 17.26
CA PHE A 71 1.36 -10.68 16.60
C PHE A 71 0.65 -9.38 16.19
N PHE A 72 0.47 -8.46 17.13
CA PHE A 72 -0.18 -7.18 16.87
C PHE A 72 0.48 -6.41 15.74
N LEU A 73 1.78 -6.14 15.84
CA LEU A 73 2.54 -5.36 14.85
C LEU A 73 2.63 -6.05 13.48
N THR A 74 2.69 -7.38 13.46
CA THR A 74 2.63 -8.13 12.20
C THR A 74 1.27 -7.99 11.53
N ARG A 75 0.20 -8.02 12.29
CA ARG A 75 -1.16 -7.96 11.80
C ARG A 75 -1.54 -6.56 11.28
N VAL A 76 -1.13 -5.53 11.99
CA VAL A 76 -1.50 -4.14 11.66
C VAL A 76 -0.49 -3.44 10.72
N GLY A 77 0.69 -4.01 10.54
CA GLY A 77 1.77 -3.49 9.69
C GLY A 77 2.31 -4.52 8.70
N PHE A 78 3.66 -4.60 8.64
CA PHE A 78 4.40 -5.53 7.76
C PHE A 78 5.40 -6.40 8.54
N ALA A 79 5.13 -6.72 9.76
CA ALA A 79 6.01 -7.27 10.78
C ALA A 79 7.02 -6.23 11.35
N PRO A 80 7.26 -6.28 12.67
CA PRO A 80 8.18 -5.37 13.34
C PRO A 80 9.63 -5.81 13.19
N ASP A 81 10.55 -4.85 13.19
CA ASP A 81 11.93 -5.11 13.60
C ASP A 81 12.03 -5.17 15.15
N ASN A 82 13.20 -5.54 15.67
CA ASN A 82 13.39 -5.67 17.12
C ASN A 82 13.29 -4.32 17.86
N ALA A 83 13.65 -3.21 17.22
CA ALA A 83 13.58 -1.89 17.84
C ALA A 83 12.12 -1.40 17.94
N GLU A 84 11.30 -1.69 16.94
CA GLU A 84 9.87 -1.41 16.95
C GLU A 84 9.15 -2.31 17.98
N LEU A 85 9.48 -3.61 18.02
CA LEU A 85 8.92 -4.56 18.97
C LEU A 85 9.13 -4.11 20.42
N ALA A 86 10.35 -3.76 20.79
CA ALA A 86 10.69 -3.29 22.14
C ALA A 86 9.89 -2.05 22.58
N GLN A 87 9.31 -1.28 21.66
CA GLN A 87 8.50 -0.13 22.00
C GLN A 87 7.05 -0.48 22.39
N TYR A 88 6.61 -1.70 22.12
CA TYR A 88 5.26 -2.16 22.39
C TYR A 88 5.17 -3.21 23.50
N GLU A 89 6.27 -3.89 23.79
CA GLU A 89 6.36 -4.83 24.92
C GLU A 89 6.05 -4.13 26.24
N GLY A 90 5.22 -4.75 27.07
CA GLY A 90 4.83 -4.22 28.37
C GLY A 90 3.76 -3.12 28.35
N LEU A 91 3.30 -2.68 27.17
CA LEU A 91 2.11 -1.82 27.05
C LEU A 91 0.84 -2.65 27.28
N THR A 92 -0.25 -2.02 27.75
CA THR A 92 -1.57 -2.64 27.62
C THR A 92 -2.04 -2.63 26.17
N ARG A 93 -2.99 -3.51 25.81
CA ARG A 93 -3.59 -3.52 24.46
C ARG A 93 -4.14 -2.15 24.08
N GLU A 94 -4.81 -1.46 25.01
CA GLU A 94 -5.32 -0.09 24.80
C GLU A 94 -4.18 0.90 24.51
N GLN A 95 -3.12 0.90 25.34
CA GLN A 95 -1.96 1.77 25.12
C GLN A 95 -1.27 1.49 23.79
N ALA A 96 -1.16 0.23 23.39
CA ALA A 96 -0.56 -0.16 22.11
C ALA A 96 -1.40 0.33 20.92
N VAL A 97 -2.71 0.18 20.97
CA VAL A 97 -3.63 0.67 19.93
C VAL A 97 -3.60 2.20 19.86
N ASP A 98 -3.66 2.88 20.99
CA ASP A 98 -3.60 4.35 21.04
C ASP A 98 -2.28 4.87 20.47
N LYS A 99 -1.14 4.28 20.87
CA LYS A 99 0.18 4.61 20.33
C LYS A 99 0.25 4.42 18.82
N LEU A 100 -0.24 3.27 18.32
CA LEU A 100 -0.28 2.96 16.89
C LEU A 100 -1.09 4.01 16.11
N LEU A 101 -2.31 4.31 16.57
CA LEU A 101 -3.21 5.26 15.90
C LEU A 101 -2.74 6.72 16.01
N ALA A 102 -2.04 7.09 17.09
CA ALA A 102 -1.43 8.40 17.23
C ALA A 102 -0.21 8.60 16.33
N GLY A 103 0.55 7.52 16.05
CA GLY A 103 1.77 7.54 15.24
C GLY A 103 1.52 7.58 13.72
N THR A 104 0.27 7.68 13.27
CA THR A 104 -0.06 7.64 11.83
C THR A 104 0.33 8.93 11.11
N ARG A 105 0.66 8.81 9.81
CA ARG A 105 1.12 9.90 8.94
C ARG A 105 0.16 10.10 7.76
N THR A 106 0.18 11.28 7.18
CA THR A 106 -0.57 11.62 5.94
C THR A 106 0.34 11.69 4.72
N ASP A 107 1.63 11.89 4.96
CA ASP A 107 2.63 12.05 3.90
C ASP A 107 3.62 10.88 3.90
N ALA A 108 4.19 10.58 2.73
CA ALA A 108 5.25 9.59 2.61
C ALA A 108 6.50 10.03 3.39
N PHE A 109 7.16 9.07 4.03
CA PHE A 109 8.42 9.27 4.72
C PHE A 109 9.60 9.37 3.74
N VAL A 110 9.57 8.54 2.71
CA VAL A 110 10.57 8.53 1.63
C VAL A 110 10.14 9.50 0.53
N PRO A 111 10.95 10.49 0.16
CA PRO A 111 10.61 11.39 -0.93
C PRO A 111 10.24 10.62 -2.20
N PRO A 112 9.11 10.97 -2.85
CA PRO A 112 8.72 10.33 -4.09
C PRO A 112 9.67 10.75 -5.23
N PRO A 113 9.72 9.99 -6.34
CA PRO A 113 10.51 10.37 -7.51
C PRO A 113 10.09 11.72 -8.10
N ASP A 114 11.04 12.58 -8.45
CA ASP A 114 10.78 13.95 -8.94
C ASP A 114 9.84 14.00 -10.15
N TRP A 115 9.91 13.00 -11.03
CA TRP A 115 9.10 12.95 -12.25
C TRP A 115 7.58 12.87 -12.00
N ILE A 116 7.13 12.58 -10.79
CA ILE A 116 5.68 12.57 -10.49
C ILE A 116 5.07 13.97 -10.54
N PHE A 117 5.91 15.01 -10.37
CA PHE A 117 5.51 16.43 -10.45
C PHE A 117 5.73 17.04 -11.84
N GLU A 118 6.30 16.28 -12.78
CA GLU A 118 6.42 16.75 -14.16
C GLU A 118 5.05 16.91 -14.80
N PRO A 119 4.83 17.97 -15.59
CA PRO A 119 3.57 18.15 -16.29
C PRO A 119 3.32 17.00 -17.27
N ILE A 120 2.06 16.61 -17.38
CA ILE A 120 1.63 15.66 -18.39
C ILE A 120 1.70 16.35 -19.76
N PRO A 121 2.22 15.70 -20.82
CA PRO A 121 2.24 16.29 -22.16
C PRO A 121 0.84 16.69 -22.61
N THR A 122 0.69 17.88 -23.17
CA THR A 122 -0.57 18.42 -23.68
C THR A 122 -1.17 17.55 -24.78
N ARG A 123 -2.46 17.70 -25.04
CA ARG A 123 -3.12 16.99 -26.14
C ARG A 123 -2.45 17.28 -27.50
N ALA A 124 -2.06 18.53 -27.74
CA ALA A 124 -1.40 18.93 -28.99
C ALA A 124 -0.04 18.23 -29.14
N GLU A 125 0.77 18.19 -28.08
CA GLU A 125 2.06 17.48 -28.08
C GLU A 125 1.87 15.99 -28.35
N ARG A 126 0.93 15.34 -27.66
CA ARG A 126 0.65 13.89 -27.83
C ARG A 126 0.18 13.56 -29.26
N GLN A 127 -0.59 14.45 -29.88
CA GLN A 127 -1.04 14.27 -31.27
C GLN A 127 0.10 14.45 -32.28
N ALA A 128 1.07 15.31 -31.98
CA ALA A 128 2.22 15.60 -32.83
C ALA A 128 3.34 14.55 -32.74
N TRP A 129 3.30 13.61 -31.79
CA TRP A 129 4.35 12.61 -31.63
C TRP A 129 4.54 11.74 -32.87
N THR A 130 5.80 11.60 -33.27
CA THR A 130 6.21 10.61 -34.27
C THR A 130 6.09 9.18 -33.73
N PRO A 131 6.13 8.15 -34.58
CA PRO A 131 6.16 6.76 -34.12
C PRO A 131 7.33 6.46 -33.17
N GLU A 132 8.47 7.08 -33.36
CA GLU A 132 9.68 6.95 -32.52
C GLU A 132 9.43 7.56 -31.13
N GLN A 133 8.87 8.77 -31.08
CA GLN A 133 8.50 9.44 -29.84
C GLN A 133 7.45 8.65 -29.04
N ARG A 134 6.45 8.07 -29.72
CA ARG A 134 5.46 7.19 -29.06
C ARG A 134 6.10 5.97 -28.42
N ARG A 135 7.06 5.34 -29.13
CA ARG A 135 7.82 4.20 -28.57
C ARG A 135 8.66 4.62 -27.37
N GLU A 136 9.28 5.78 -27.43
CA GLU A 136 10.07 6.31 -26.30
C GLU A 136 9.18 6.64 -25.11
N GLN A 137 8.03 7.29 -25.32
CA GLN A 137 7.06 7.55 -24.25
C GLN A 137 6.51 6.26 -23.62
N GLN A 138 6.29 5.22 -24.42
CA GLN A 138 5.88 3.92 -23.89
C GLN A 138 6.98 3.27 -23.05
N ARG A 139 8.25 3.39 -23.44
CA ARG A 139 9.39 2.91 -22.67
C ARG A 139 9.53 3.66 -21.35
N LEU A 140 9.46 4.99 -21.40
CA LEU A 140 9.50 5.86 -20.23
C LEU A 140 8.36 5.56 -19.26
N ARG A 141 7.15 5.37 -19.77
CA ARG A 141 5.98 4.95 -18.99
C ARG A 141 6.26 3.64 -18.23
N THR A 142 6.76 2.62 -18.91
CA THR A 142 7.08 1.34 -18.28
C THR A 142 8.13 1.50 -17.17
N GLN A 143 9.21 2.22 -17.46
CA GLN A 143 10.26 2.51 -16.48
C GLN A 143 9.73 3.27 -15.26
N ARG A 144 8.89 4.29 -15.46
CA ARG A 144 8.29 5.07 -14.37
C ARG A 144 7.39 4.21 -13.47
N TYR A 145 6.64 3.26 -14.02
CA TYR A 145 5.86 2.33 -13.21
C TYR A 145 6.76 1.38 -12.40
N GLU A 146 7.89 0.91 -12.94
CA GLU A 146 8.85 0.10 -12.16
C GLU A 146 9.47 0.92 -11.02
N LEU A 147 9.87 2.17 -11.29
CA LEU A 147 10.40 3.08 -10.27
C LEU A 147 9.34 3.43 -9.20
N LEU A 148 8.07 3.58 -9.58
CA LEU A 148 6.98 3.86 -8.65
C LEU A 148 6.74 2.69 -7.70
N ARG A 149 6.76 1.44 -8.21
CA ARG A 149 6.69 0.23 -7.38
C ARG A 149 7.85 0.13 -6.40
N ALA A 150 9.06 0.37 -6.89
CA ALA A 150 10.27 0.32 -6.07
C ALA A 150 10.26 1.41 -4.99
N TRP A 151 9.79 2.61 -5.31
CA TRP A 151 9.61 3.70 -4.34
C TRP A 151 8.60 3.33 -3.25
N TRP A 152 7.41 2.80 -3.63
CA TRP A 152 6.40 2.46 -2.64
C TRP A 152 6.83 1.32 -1.72
N LEU A 153 7.54 0.31 -2.24
CA LEU A 153 8.15 -0.71 -1.38
C LEU A 153 9.20 -0.13 -0.43
N ARG A 154 10.00 0.85 -0.89
CA ARG A 154 10.94 1.54 -0.02
C ARG A 154 10.23 2.33 1.08
N GLU A 155 9.11 2.96 0.76
CA GLU A 155 8.26 3.62 1.75
C GLU A 155 7.78 2.61 2.81
N MET A 156 7.20 1.48 2.40
CA MET A 156 6.74 0.43 3.32
C MET A 156 7.85 -0.14 4.21
N LEU A 157 9.09 -0.19 3.68
CA LEU A 157 10.26 -0.68 4.41
C LEU A 157 10.82 0.34 5.42
N LYS A 158 10.70 1.64 5.13
CA LYS A 158 11.37 2.71 5.89
C LYS A 158 10.43 3.56 6.74
N THR A 159 9.14 3.50 6.49
CA THR A 159 8.17 4.32 7.21
C THR A 159 8.18 4.04 8.73
N PRO A 160 8.14 5.07 9.57
CA PRO A 160 7.89 4.90 11.01
C PRO A 160 6.41 4.66 11.33
N SER A 161 5.53 4.63 10.32
CA SER A 161 4.09 4.39 10.44
C SER A 161 3.63 3.27 9.50
N PRO A 162 3.96 1.99 9.79
CA PRO A 162 3.59 0.87 8.94
C PRO A 162 2.09 0.73 8.71
N LEU A 163 1.25 1.08 9.71
CA LEU A 163 -0.20 1.06 9.58
C LEU A 163 -0.69 2.02 8.48
N THR A 164 -0.07 3.20 8.31
CA THR A 164 -0.44 4.12 7.22
C THR A 164 -0.27 3.46 5.85
N GLU A 165 0.87 2.80 5.61
CA GLU A 165 1.13 2.13 4.34
C GLU A 165 0.27 0.87 4.16
N ARG A 166 -0.02 0.17 5.25
CA ARG A 166 -0.96 -0.95 5.26
C ARG A 166 -2.35 -0.52 4.81
N MET A 167 -2.83 0.61 5.35
CA MET A 167 -4.13 1.18 4.98
C MET A 167 -4.11 1.80 3.56
N ALA A 168 -3.01 2.41 3.14
CA ALA A 168 -2.86 2.89 1.75
C ALA A 168 -2.94 1.72 0.75
N LEU A 169 -2.34 0.57 1.06
CA LEU A 169 -2.45 -0.66 0.26
C LEU A 169 -3.87 -1.23 0.28
N PHE A 170 -4.52 -1.25 1.45
CA PHE A 170 -5.92 -1.64 1.58
C PHE A 170 -6.84 -0.77 0.71
N TRP A 171 -6.69 0.56 0.76
CA TRP A 171 -7.48 1.48 -0.06
C TRP A 171 -7.15 1.38 -1.55
N HIS A 172 -5.90 1.11 -1.92
CA HIS A 172 -5.52 0.84 -3.31
C HIS A 172 -6.20 -0.43 -3.86
N ASN A 173 -6.41 -1.44 -3.01
CA ASN A 173 -7.17 -2.64 -3.36
C ASN A 173 -8.69 -2.40 -3.34
N HIS A 174 -9.19 -1.50 -2.48
CA HIS A 174 -10.60 -1.17 -2.37
C HIS A 174 -11.08 -0.23 -3.49
N PHE A 175 -10.34 0.84 -3.76
CA PHE A 175 -10.57 1.81 -4.82
C PHE A 175 -9.68 1.50 -6.02
N THR A 176 -9.94 0.37 -6.62
CA THR A 176 -9.07 -0.20 -7.65
C THR A 176 -8.91 0.71 -8.86
N SER A 177 -7.67 1.01 -9.21
CA SER A 177 -7.23 1.60 -10.48
C SER A 177 -5.97 0.92 -10.97
N GLY A 178 -5.70 0.93 -12.30
CA GLY A 178 -4.58 0.19 -12.84
C GLY A 178 -3.92 0.83 -14.06
N GLN A 179 -2.63 0.54 -14.21
CA GLN A 179 -1.79 1.03 -15.32
C GLN A 179 -2.21 0.51 -16.70
N ASP A 180 -3.09 -0.46 -16.78
CA ASP A 180 -3.66 -0.97 -18.03
C ASP A 180 -4.52 0.09 -18.73
N LYS A 181 -5.30 0.86 -17.96
CA LYS A 181 -6.12 1.97 -18.45
C LYS A 181 -5.53 3.35 -18.16
N VAL A 182 -4.92 3.55 -16.97
CA VAL A 182 -4.32 4.84 -16.61
C VAL A 182 -3.01 5.05 -17.35
N GLN A 183 -2.99 6.03 -18.24
CA GLN A 183 -1.89 6.21 -19.17
C GLN A 183 -0.67 6.89 -18.55
N PHE A 184 -0.88 7.75 -17.56
CA PHE A 184 0.19 8.57 -16.98
C PHE A 184 0.56 8.08 -15.58
N PRO A 185 1.80 7.61 -15.37
CA PRO A 185 2.28 7.17 -14.06
C PRO A 185 2.15 8.23 -12.96
N GLN A 186 2.18 9.52 -13.33
CA GLN A 186 1.95 10.65 -12.43
C GLN A 186 0.58 10.56 -11.75
N GLN A 187 -0.48 10.18 -12.48
CA GLN A 187 -1.82 10.06 -11.93
C GLN A 187 -1.93 8.92 -10.93
N MET A 188 -1.30 7.76 -11.21
CA MET A 188 -1.25 6.67 -10.25
C MET A 188 -0.44 7.02 -9.00
N ALA A 189 0.64 7.80 -9.16
CA ALA A 189 1.41 8.31 -8.02
C ALA A 189 0.59 9.31 -7.18
N GLN A 190 -0.13 10.23 -7.83
CA GLN A 190 -1.03 11.18 -7.16
C GLN A 190 -2.16 10.45 -6.41
N GLN A 191 -2.77 9.43 -7.02
CA GLN A 191 -3.77 8.60 -6.35
C GLN A 191 -3.17 7.87 -5.14
N ASN A 192 -1.97 7.32 -5.23
CA ASN A 192 -1.30 6.70 -4.08
C ASN A 192 -1.08 7.69 -2.94
N MET A 193 -0.67 8.93 -3.24
CA MET A 193 -0.53 9.99 -2.23
C MET A 193 -1.88 10.39 -1.64
N LEU A 194 -2.94 10.48 -2.44
CA LEU A 194 -4.29 10.75 -1.99
C LEU A 194 -4.80 9.65 -1.05
N LEU A 195 -4.64 8.39 -1.42
CA LEU A 195 -5.03 7.26 -0.57
C LEU A 195 -4.26 7.25 0.75
N ARG A 196 -2.97 7.61 0.76
CA ARG A 196 -2.16 7.73 1.97
C ARG A 196 -2.62 8.88 2.85
N SER A 197 -2.89 10.05 2.29
CA SER A 197 -3.32 11.22 3.07
C SER A 197 -4.65 10.98 3.80
N HIS A 198 -5.53 10.18 3.21
CA HIS A 198 -6.82 9.79 3.80
C HIS A 198 -6.81 8.41 4.45
N ALA A 199 -5.65 7.72 4.52
CA ALA A 199 -5.58 6.31 4.91
C ALA A 199 -6.28 6.01 6.25
N LEU A 200 -6.24 6.97 7.17
CA LEU A 200 -6.77 6.89 8.53
C LEU A 200 -7.61 8.13 8.91
N GLY A 201 -8.12 8.85 7.92
CA GLY A 201 -9.02 9.98 8.04
C GLY A 201 -10.49 9.56 8.04
N HIS A 202 -11.34 10.39 7.42
CA HIS A 202 -12.77 10.11 7.27
C HIS A 202 -13.05 9.44 5.92
N PHE A 203 -13.69 8.26 5.95
CA PHE A 203 -14.00 7.52 4.72
C PHE A 203 -14.90 8.31 3.76
N GLY A 204 -15.79 9.17 4.29
CA GLY A 204 -16.62 10.04 3.44
C GLY A 204 -15.78 10.99 2.59
N GLU A 205 -14.79 11.66 3.19
CA GLU A 205 -13.85 12.55 2.48
C GLU A 205 -13.03 11.76 1.46
N LEU A 206 -12.50 10.61 1.85
CA LEU A 206 -11.77 9.72 0.96
C LEU A 206 -12.62 9.30 -0.26
N LEU A 207 -13.90 8.95 -0.05
CA LEU A 207 -14.81 8.55 -1.12
C LEU A 207 -15.05 9.69 -2.13
N HIS A 208 -15.30 10.92 -1.63
CA HIS A 208 -15.50 12.10 -2.48
C HIS A 208 -14.25 12.45 -3.30
N ASP A 209 -13.07 12.39 -2.69
CA ASP A 209 -11.82 12.74 -3.34
C ASP A 209 -11.39 11.68 -4.37
N VAL A 210 -11.52 10.39 -4.04
CA VAL A 210 -11.24 9.30 -4.98
C VAL A 210 -12.22 9.30 -6.14
N ALA A 211 -13.48 9.65 -5.93
CA ALA A 211 -14.49 9.73 -7.00
C ALA A 211 -14.13 10.75 -8.09
N LYS A 212 -13.38 11.79 -7.74
CA LYS A 212 -12.89 12.84 -8.67
C LYS A 212 -11.42 12.66 -9.04
N ASP A 213 -10.75 11.64 -8.52
CA ASP A 213 -9.36 11.37 -8.85
C ASP A 213 -9.19 11.06 -10.34
N PRO A 214 -8.21 11.68 -11.03
CA PRO A 214 -8.00 11.46 -12.45
C PRO A 214 -7.73 10.02 -12.86
N ALA A 215 -7.01 9.24 -12.04
CA ALA A 215 -6.77 7.83 -12.32
C ALA A 215 -8.08 7.02 -12.24
N MET A 216 -8.91 7.28 -11.23
CA MET A 216 -10.22 6.65 -11.07
C MET A 216 -11.16 7.00 -12.23
N LEU A 217 -11.25 8.28 -12.61
CA LEU A 217 -12.08 8.72 -13.74
C LEU A 217 -11.67 8.09 -15.07
N GLN A 218 -10.37 7.82 -15.27
CA GLN A 218 -9.91 7.08 -16.45
C GLN A 218 -10.22 5.59 -16.33
N TYR A 219 -9.95 5.00 -15.19
CA TYR A 219 -10.07 3.55 -15.00
C TYR A 219 -11.51 3.06 -15.14
N LEU A 220 -12.49 3.81 -14.63
CA LEU A 220 -13.90 3.49 -14.69
C LEU A 220 -14.68 4.25 -15.78
N ASP A 221 -13.97 4.84 -16.76
CA ASP A 221 -14.55 5.55 -17.90
C ASP A 221 -15.45 6.74 -17.50
N GLY A 222 -15.33 7.24 -16.26
CA GLY A 222 -16.11 8.35 -15.71
C GLY A 222 -15.91 9.65 -16.46
N ALA A 223 -14.69 9.90 -16.98
CA ALA A 223 -14.37 11.09 -17.77
C ALA A 223 -15.15 11.20 -19.09
N SER A 224 -15.77 10.12 -19.57
CA SER A 224 -16.60 10.10 -20.78
C SER A 224 -18.09 10.23 -20.52
N ASN A 225 -18.51 10.28 -19.24
CA ASN A 225 -19.90 10.31 -18.82
C ASN A 225 -20.57 11.69 -19.07
N ARG A 226 -21.62 11.74 -19.89
CA ARG A 226 -22.25 12.99 -20.30
C ARG A 226 -23.75 12.87 -20.52
N LYS A 227 -24.45 13.99 -20.37
CA LYS A 227 -25.88 14.15 -20.65
C LYS A 227 -26.25 13.54 -22.02
N GLY A 228 -27.31 12.75 -22.06
CA GLY A 228 -27.78 12.05 -23.26
C GLY A 228 -27.07 10.72 -23.58
N ASN A 229 -25.92 10.47 -22.95
CA ASN A 229 -25.19 9.19 -23.05
C ASN A 229 -24.49 8.87 -21.70
N PRO A 230 -25.24 8.64 -20.62
CA PRO A 230 -24.66 8.33 -19.32
C PRO A 230 -23.92 6.99 -19.35
N ASN A 231 -22.75 6.96 -18.71
CA ASN A 231 -21.93 5.76 -18.54
C ASN A 231 -22.13 5.19 -17.13
N GLU A 232 -22.61 3.96 -17.03
CA GLU A 232 -22.97 3.32 -15.77
C GLU A 232 -21.76 2.73 -15.01
N ASN A 233 -20.59 2.61 -15.63
CA ASN A 233 -19.47 1.86 -15.07
C ASN A 233 -19.08 2.37 -13.68
N PHE A 234 -18.76 3.67 -13.57
CA PHE A 234 -18.43 4.28 -12.27
C PHE A 234 -19.60 4.19 -11.27
N ALA A 235 -20.84 4.46 -11.71
CA ALA A 235 -22.00 4.41 -10.83
C ALA A 235 -22.24 3.01 -10.25
N ARG A 236 -22.01 1.96 -11.03
CA ARG A 236 -22.11 0.58 -10.59
C ARG A 236 -21.05 0.27 -9.54
N GLU A 237 -19.78 0.56 -9.86
CA GLU A 237 -18.67 0.21 -8.99
C GLU A 237 -18.71 0.96 -7.66
N VAL A 238 -19.14 2.22 -7.65
CA VAL A 238 -19.26 2.97 -6.40
C VAL A 238 -20.34 2.39 -5.48
N MET A 239 -21.42 1.84 -6.03
CA MET A 239 -22.46 1.16 -5.24
C MET A 239 -22.02 -0.24 -4.82
N GLU A 240 -21.47 -1.02 -5.76
CA GLU A 240 -21.18 -2.44 -5.55
C GLU A 240 -19.90 -2.68 -4.77
N LEU A 241 -18.79 -2.03 -5.18
CA LEU A 241 -17.46 -2.34 -4.68
C LEU A 241 -16.95 -1.36 -3.63
N PHE A 242 -17.45 -0.11 -3.64
CA PHE A 242 -16.89 0.93 -2.77
C PHE A 242 -17.76 1.26 -1.56
N THR A 243 -19.11 1.04 -1.64
CA THR A 243 -20.02 1.46 -0.58
C THR A 243 -21.00 0.39 -0.08
N LEU A 244 -21.99 0.00 -0.87
CA LEU A 244 -23.14 -0.78 -0.40
C LEU A 244 -22.90 -2.29 -0.41
N GLY A 245 -22.17 -2.79 -1.39
CA GLY A 245 -22.12 -4.21 -1.71
C GLY A 245 -23.30 -4.67 -2.56
N GLU A 246 -23.21 -5.90 -3.08
CA GLU A 246 -24.25 -6.52 -3.91
C GLU A 246 -25.58 -6.65 -3.15
N GLY A 247 -26.69 -6.48 -3.86
CA GLY A 247 -28.05 -6.71 -3.32
C GLY A 247 -28.70 -5.50 -2.63
N HIS A 248 -27.98 -4.37 -2.45
CA HIS A 248 -28.49 -3.19 -1.76
C HIS A 248 -28.90 -2.04 -2.69
N TYR A 249 -28.89 -2.27 -4.00
CA TYR A 249 -29.29 -1.31 -5.04
C TYR A 249 -29.91 -2.05 -6.23
N THR A 250 -30.62 -1.32 -7.08
CA THR A 250 -31.23 -1.85 -8.30
C THR A 250 -30.50 -1.34 -9.55
N GLN A 251 -30.68 -2.00 -10.69
CA GLN A 251 -30.19 -1.52 -11.98
C GLN A 251 -30.70 -0.10 -12.30
N ARG A 252 -31.91 0.24 -11.84
CA ARG A 252 -32.46 1.59 -12.00
C ARG A 252 -31.68 2.63 -11.19
N ASP A 253 -31.28 2.29 -9.95
CA ASP A 253 -30.45 3.18 -9.12
C ASP A 253 -29.12 3.47 -9.81
N VAL A 254 -28.47 2.44 -10.37
CA VAL A 254 -27.22 2.60 -11.14
C VAL A 254 -27.42 3.56 -12.32
N ALA A 255 -28.47 3.37 -13.12
CA ALA A 255 -28.74 4.22 -14.28
C ALA A 255 -29.03 5.68 -13.86
N GLN A 256 -29.76 5.89 -12.75
CA GLN A 256 -30.06 7.22 -12.24
C GLN A 256 -28.80 7.90 -11.63
N ALA A 257 -27.98 7.16 -10.91
CA ALA A 257 -26.71 7.66 -10.39
C ALA A 257 -25.72 7.99 -11.52
N ALA A 258 -25.68 7.20 -12.59
CA ALA A 258 -24.86 7.50 -13.76
C ALA A 258 -25.21 8.87 -14.38
N ARG A 259 -26.50 9.24 -14.40
CA ARG A 259 -26.96 10.58 -14.82
C ARG A 259 -26.45 11.67 -13.88
N ALA A 260 -26.38 11.41 -12.58
CA ALA A 260 -25.86 12.36 -11.61
C ALA A 260 -24.35 12.63 -11.75
N TYR A 261 -23.57 11.61 -12.12
CA TYR A 261 -22.12 11.73 -12.37
C TYR A 261 -21.79 12.32 -13.76
N THR A 262 -22.78 12.63 -14.62
CA THR A 262 -22.52 13.28 -15.91
C THR A 262 -21.90 14.66 -15.72
N GLY A 263 -20.99 15.05 -16.61
CA GLY A 263 -20.27 16.32 -16.55
C GLY A 263 -18.93 16.25 -15.77
N TRP A 264 -18.67 15.18 -15.01
CA TRP A 264 -17.35 14.91 -14.49
C TRP A 264 -16.42 14.53 -15.65
N SER A 265 -15.28 15.20 -15.75
CA SER A 265 -14.41 15.05 -16.91
C SER A 265 -12.97 15.35 -16.55
N LEU A 266 -12.08 15.12 -17.51
CA LEU A 266 -10.68 15.51 -17.42
C LEU A 266 -10.37 16.64 -18.40
N ASP A 267 -9.55 17.57 -17.97
CA ASP A 267 -8.97 18.57 -18.87
C ASP A 267 -8.08 17.86 -19.91
N PRO A 268 -8.20 18.14 -21.20
CA PRO A 268 -7.47 17.41 -22.23
C PRO A 268 -5.96 17.64 -22.20
N ASP A 269 -5.49 18.74 -21.63
CA ASP A 269 -4.07 19.09 -21.60
C ASP A 269 -3.41 18.73 -20.26
N THR A 270 -4.02 19.11 -19.15
CA THR A 270 -3.47 18.85 -17.82
C THR A 270 -3.85 17.49 -17.25
N GLN A 271 -4.90 16.87 -17.82
CA GLN A 271 -5.50 15.62 -17.30
C GLN A 271 -6.02 15.73 -15.85
N ALA A 272 -6.21 16.93 -15.35
CA ALA A 272 -6.84 17.19 -14.07
C ALA A 272 -8.37 17.08 -14.17
N TYR A 273 -9.02 16.79 -13.03
CA TYR A 273 -10.49 16.83 -12.93
C TYR A 273 -11.04 18.20 -13.32
N VAL A 274 -12.10 18.21 -14.11
CA VAL A 274 -12.88 19.40 -14.44
C VAL A 274 -14.37 19.11 -14.44
N TRP A 275 -15.15 20.03 -13.90
CA TRP A 275 -16.59 20.02 -14.01
C TRP A 275 -17.07 20.71 -15.30
N ARG A 276 -17.87 20.01 -16.12
CA ARG A 276 -18.46 20.52 -17.36
C ARG A 276 -19.97 20.62 -17.23
N ALA A 277 -20.44 21.77 -16.74
CA ALA A 277 -21.86 22.01 -16.49
C ALA A 277 -22.75 21.75 -17.72
N ASN A 278 -22.26 22.09 -18.91
CA ASN A 278 -23.00 21.86 -20.17
C ASN A 278 -23.12 20.37 -20.56
N GLN A 279 -22.41 19.49 -19.89
CA GLN A 279 -22.48 18.03 -20.08
C GLN A 279 -23.23 17.33 -18.96
N HIS A 280 -23.64 18.05 -17.90
CA HIS A 280 -24.41 17.51 -16.78
C HIS A 280 -25.89 17.35 -17.13
N ASP A 281 -26.51 16.29 -16.62
CA ASP A 281 -27.95 16.05 -16.67
C ASP A 281 -28.61 16.68 -15.43
N ASP A 282 -29.21 17.86 -15.60
CA ASP A 282 -29.87 18.60 -14.52
C ASP A 282 -31.29 18.07 -14.19
N GLY A 283 -31.78 17.05 -14.93
CA GLY A 283 -33.10 16.47 -14.71
C GLY A 283 -33.22 15.77 -13.37
N GLU A 284 -34.45 15.65 -12.89
CA GLU A 284 -34.78 14.87 -11.68
C GLU A 284 -34.34 13.42 -11.80
N LYS A 285 -33.79 12.87 -10.74
CA LYS A 285 -33.30 11.50 -10.60
C LYS A 285 -33.82 10.87 -9.33
N THR A 286 -34.11 9.57 -9.35
CA THR A 286 -34.44 8.82 -8.14
C THR A 286 -33.33 7.80 -7.88
N VAL A 287 -32.62 7.96 -6.75
CA VAL A 287 -31.53 7.07 -6.34
C VAL A 287 -31.84 6.56 -4.94
N LEU A 288 -31.89 5.23 -4.75
CA LEU A 288 -32.18 4.57 -3.47
C LEU A 288 -33.42 5.13 -2.74
N GLY A 289 -34.45 5.46 -3.51
CA GLY A 289 -35.72 5.97 -3.01
C GLY A 289 -35.75 7.48 -2.74
N GLN A 290 -34.64 8.20 -2.88
CA GLN A 290 -34.59 9.67 -2.80
C GLN A 290 -34.73 10.29 -4.20
N THR A 291 -35.53 11.34 -4.32
CA THR A 291 -35.81 12.01 -5.60
C THR A 291 -35.39 13.48 -5.55
N GLY A 292 -34.64 13.94 -6.57
CA GLY A 292 -34.15 15.30 -6.69
C GLY A 292 -33.29 15.51 -7.94
N ALA A 293 -32.90 16.77 -8.18
CA ALA A 293 -31.96 17.12 -9.24
C ALA A 293 -30.49 16.91 -8.77
N PHE A 294 -30.18 15.68 -8.40
CA PHE A 294 -28.90 15.34 -7.78
C PHE A 294 -27.72 15.46 -8.75
N ASP A 295 -26.61 16.00 -8.24
CA ASP A 295 -25.27 15.86 -8.82
C ASP A 295 -24.52 14.64 -8.24
N GLY A 296 -23.27 14.46 -8.67
CA GLY A 296 -22.46 13.31 -8.25
C GLY A 296 -22.11 13.32 -6.76
N ASP A 297 -21.82 14.49 -6.18
CA ASP A 297 -21.50 14.61 -4.76
C ASP A 297 -22.71 14.25 -3.88
N GLN A 298 -23.89 14.73 -4.25
CA GLN A 298 -25.13 14.40 -3.54
C GLN A 298 -25.48 12.92 -3.60
N VAL A 299 -25.14 12.24 -4.70
CA VAL A 299 -25.29 10.77 -4.76
C VAL A 299 -24.30 10.07 -3.81
N LEU A 300 -23.05 10.53 -3.70
CA LEU A 300 -22.12 10.01 -2.71
C LEU A 300 -22.63 10.20 -1.28
N ASP A 301 -23.22 11.36 -0.97
CA ASP A 301 -23.84 11.62 0.33
C ASP A 301 -25.02 10.68 0.61
N ILE A 302 -25.85 10.37 -0.42
CA ILE A 302 -26.94 9.38 -0.30
C ILE A 302 -26.36 8.00 0.04
N LEU A 303 -25.27 7.59 -0.58
CA LEU A 303 -24.60 6.32 -0.30
C LEU A 303 -24.03 6.29 1.13
N LEU A 304 -23.39 7.36 1.57
CA LEU A 304 -22.86 7.50 2.94
C LEU A 304 -23.97 7.53 4.01
N ALA A 305 -25.15 8.02 3.66
CA ALA A 305 -26.30 7.99 4.58
C ALA A 305 -26.84 6.57 4.83
N ARG A 306 -26.52 5.59 3.98
CA ARG A 306 -26.97 4.20 4.11
C ARG A 306 -26.16 3.45 5.18
N PRO A 307 -26.82 2.74 6.11
CA PRO A 307 -26.11 1.92 7.11
C PRO A 307 -25.30 0.78 6.49
N GLU A 308 -25.72 0.31 5.32
CA GLU A 308 -25.03 -0.75 4.55
C GLU A 308 -23.60 -0.34 4.20
N THR A 309 -23.33 0.96 3.93
CA THR A 309 -21.97 1.45 3.64
C THR A 309 -21.05 1.25 4.85
N ALA A 310 -21.48 1.61 6.06
CA ALA A 310 -20.67 1.39 7.25
C ALA A 310 -20.42 -0.11 7.49
N THR A 311 -21.43 -0.95 7.32
CA THR A 311 -21.33 -2.39 7.49
C THR A 311 -20.37 -3.01 6.46
N PHE A 312 -20.46 -2.59 5.21
CA PHE A 312 -19.61 -3.08 4.12
C PHE A 312 -18.14 -2.75 4.35
N VAL A 313 -17.82 -1.49 4.66
CA VAL A 313 -16.44 -1.05 4.91
C VAL A 313 -15.89 -1.73 6.17
N THR A 314 -16.65 -1.78 7.26
CA THR A 314 -16.22 -2.47 8.49
C THR A 314 -15.96 -3.95 8.25
N THR A 315 -16.79 -4.61 7.45
CA THR A 315 -16.61 -6.02 7.07
C THR A 315 -15.30 -6.23 6.30
N LYS A 316 -14.95 -5.31 5.39
CA LYS A 316 -13.67 -5.36 4.66
C LYS A 316 -12.48 -5.14 5.59
N LEU A 317 -12.55 -4.17 6.52
CA LEU A 317 -11.52 -3.94 7.53
C LEU A 317 -11.35 -5.16 8.45
N TRP A 318 -12.43 -5.81 8.83
CA TRP A 318 -12.36 -7.05 9.61
C TRP A 318 -11.63 -8.16 8.86
N ARG A 319 -11.95 -8.36 7.57
CA ARG A 319 -11.27 -9.35 6.73
C ARG A 319 -9.79 -9.07 6.55
N GLU A 320 -9.41 -7.80 6.55
CA GLU A 320 -8.02 -7.37 6.44
C GLU A 320 -7.21 -7.68 7.69
N PHE A 321 -7.80 -7.48 8.88
CA PHE A 321 -7.07 -7.48 10.14
C PHE A 321 -7.42 -8.62 11.10
N VAL A 322 -8.55 -9.29 10.96
CA VAL A 322 -8.98 -10.33 11.92
C VAL A 322 -9.09 -11.71 11.27
N SER A 323 -10.04 -11.88 10.35
CA SER A 323 -10.28 -13.15 9.65
C SER A 323 -11.13 -12.94 8.41
N ASP A 324 -11.03 -13.85 7.44
CA ASP A 324 -11.86 -13.86 6.22
C ASP A 324 -13.34 -14.20 6.47
N THR A 325 -13.66 -14.67 7.67
CA THR A 325 -15.01 -15.03 8.13
C THR A 325 -15.51 -14.05 9.21
N PRO A 326 -16.05 -12.86 8.82
CA PRO A 326 -16.56 -11.88 9.77
C PRO A 326 -17.83 -12.38 10.46
N ASP A 327 -17.95 -12.14 11.78
CA ASP A 327 -19.17 -12.38 12.54
C ASP A 327 -20.07 -11.14 12.47
N PRO A 328 -21.28 -11.22 11.89
CA PRO A 328 -22.20 -10.08 11.83
C PRO A 328 -22.54 -9.48 13.19
N ALA A 329 -22.53 -10.26 14.28
CA ALA A 329 -22.80 -9.78 15.63
C ALA A 329 -21.68 -8.86 16.16
N LEU A 330 -20.44 -9.09 15.75
CA LEU A 330 -19.30 -8.22 16.07
C LEU A 330 -19.20 -7.03 15.11
N ILE A 331 -19.53 -7.22 13.84
CA ILE A 331 -19.46 -6.15 12.83
C ILE A 331 -20.49 -5.04 13.09
N ALA A 332 -21.75 -5.39 13.41
CA ALA A 332 -22.84 -4.43 13.50
C ALA A 332 -22.58 -3.29 14.50
N PRO A 333 -22.14 -3.52 15.76
CA PRO A 333 -21.85 -2.45 16.70
C PRO A 333 -20.64 -1.58 16.28
N ILE A 334 -19.62 -2.17 15.66
CA ILE A 334 -18.45 -1.43 15.15
C ILE A 334 -18.89 -0.53 14.00
N ALA A 335 -19.66 -1.04 13.04
CA ALA A 335 -20.18 -0.28 11.91
C ALA A 335 -21.09 0.89 12.36
N ALA A 336 -21.92 0.68 13.39
CA ALA A 336 -22.75 1.73 13.96
C ALA A 336 -21.91 2.88 14.54
N GLN A 337 -20.82 2.57 15.27
CA GLN A 337 -19.92 3.58 15.83
C GLN A 337 -19.09 4.26 14.73
N PHE A 338 -18.61 3.52 13.75
CA PHE A 338 -17.93 4.06 12.57
C PHE A 338 -18.81 5.09 11.84
N ARG A 339 -20.08 4.76 11.62
CA ARG A 339 -21.04 5.69 11.02
C ARG A 339 -21.30 6.90 11.91
N ALA A 340 -21.49 6.70 13.22
CA ALA A 340 -21.76 7.77 14.19
C ALA A 340 -20.57 8.74 14.36
N SER A 341 -19.33 8.29 14.11
CA SER A 341 -18.12 9.12 14.11
C SER A 341 -17.92 9.89 12.80
N HIS A 342 -18.92 10.00 11.93
CA HIS A 342 -18.78 10.52 10.57
C HIS A 342 -17.75 9.74 9.73
N TYR A 343 -17.75 8.41 9.91
CA TYR A 343 -16.85 7.50 9.21
C TYR A 343 -15.34 7.72 9.50
N ASP A 344 -15.00 8.07 10.74
CA ASP A 344 -13.61 8.12 11.21
C ASP A 344 -13.01 6.69 11.22
N ILE A 345 -12.04 6.44 10.32
CA ILE A 345 -11.40 5.13 10.13
C ILE A 345 -10.67 4.69 11.40
N LYS A 346 -10.09 5.63 12.17
CA LYS A 346 -9.41 5.30 13.42
C LYS A 346 -10.39 4.75 14.47
N VAL A 347 -11.62 5.24 14.49
CA VAL A 347 -12.68 4.71 15.38
C VAL A 347 -12.97 3.25 15.03
N ALA A 348 -13.17 2.94 13.74
CA ALA A 348 -13.42 1.56 13.33
C ALA A 348 -12.23 0.64 13.68
N LEU A 349 -11.00 1.06 13.38
CA LEU A 349 -9.80 0.27 13.65
C LEU A 349 -9.54 0.10 15.16
N SER A 350 -9.71 1.15 15.96
CA SER A 350 -9.61 1.04 17.43
C SER A 350 -10.55 -0.04 17.98
N ARG A 351 -11.81 -0.07 17.49
CA ARG A 351 -12.78 -1.08 17.91
C ARG A 351 -12.44 -2.49 17.45
N ILE A 352 -11.92 -2.64 16.25
CA ILE A 352 -11.43 -3.92 15.72
C ILE A 352 -10.24 -4.40 16.57
N PHE A 353 -9.24 -3.56 16.76
CA PHE A 353 -7.99 -3.94 17.45
C PHE A 353 -8.14 -4.12 18.96
N LEU A 354 -9.15 -3.55 19.59
CA LEU A 354 -9.47 -3.76 21.01
C LEU A 354 -10.47 -4.90 21.22
N SER A 355 -11.04 -5.50 20.16
CA SER A 355 -11.96 -6.62 20.33
C SER A 355 -11.23 -7.89 20.80
N ASP A 356 -11.83 -8.65 21.71
CA ASP A 356 -11.27 -9.94 22.17
C ASP A 356 -11.11 -10.93 21.00
N ALA A 357 -11.97 -10.81 19.98
CA ALA A 357 -11.86 -11.62 18.77
C ALA A 357 -10.57 -11.36 17.98
N PHE A 358 -10.01 -10.15 18.00
CA PHE A 358 -8.72 -9.86 17.36
C PHE A 358 -7.57 -10.61 18.06
N TRP A 359 -7.61 -10.70 19.40
CA TRP A 359 -6.54 -11.27 20.23
C TRP A 359 -6.69 -12.78 20.49
N SER A 360 -7.79 -13.36 20.06
CA SER A 360 -8.08 -14.78 20.28
C SER A 360 -7.05 -15.68 19.58
N ASP A 361 -6.59 -16.73 20.28
CA ASP A 361 -5.58 -17.65 19.76
C ASP A 361 -6.01 -18.34 18.45
N ASP A 362 -7.31 -18.58 18.27
CA ASP A 362 -7.86 -19.15 17.03
C ASP A 362 -7.77 -18.18 15.82
N LYS A 363 -7.36 -16.93 16.05
CA LYS A 363 -7.11 -15.95 14.98
C LYS A 363 -5.64 -15.81 14.63
N ARG A 364 -4.73 -16.43 15.40
CA ARG A 364 -3.31 -16.47 15.05
C ARG A 364 -3.07 -17.41 13.87
N GLY A 365 -2.44 -16.91 12.82
CA GLY A 365 -2.13 -17.70 11.63
C GLY A 365 -3.32 -18.04 10.73
N VAL A 366 -4.47 -17.35 10.82
CA VAL A 366 -5.62 -17.59 9.92
C VAL A 366 -5.57 -16.78 8.63
N LEU A 367 -4.77 -15.72 8.58
CA LEU A 367 -4.62 -14.89 7.40
C LEU A 367 -3.34 -15.24 6.64
N VAL A 368 -3.45 -15.40 5.33
CA VAL A 368 -2.29 -15.60 4.45
C VAL A 368 -1.62 -14.25 4.20
N LYS A 369 -0.31 -14.17 4.41
CA LYS A 369 0.49 -12.99 4.05
C LYS A 369 0.37 -12.73 2.54
N SER A 370 -0.05 -11.52 2.16
CA SER A 370 0.03 -11.09 0.75
C SER A 370 1.49 -11.11 0.27
N PRO A 371 1.77 -11.07 -1.03
CA PRO A 371 3.14 -10.96 -1.53
C PRO A 371 3.90 -9.75 -0.98
N VAL A 372 3.24 -8.60 -0.83
CA VAL A 372 3.83 -7.41 -0.20
C VAL A 372 4.15 -7.68 1.26
N GLU A 373 3.20 -8.22 2.03
CA GLU A 373 3.42 -8.55 3.45
C GLU A 373 4.53 -9.58 3.63
N PHE A 374 4.60 -10.57 2.76
CA PHE A 374 5.64 -11.58 2.82
C PHE A 374 7.03 -10.98 2.56
N VAL A 375 7.20 -10.21 1.46
CA VAL A 375 8.50 -9.66 1.09
C VAL A 375 8.91 -8.54 2.05
N VAL A 376 8.07 -7.53 2.26
CA VAL A 376 8.37 -6.39 3.14
C VAL A 376 8.51 -6.85 4.60
N GLY A 377 7.61 -7.73 5.05
CA GLY A 377 7.65 -8.27 6.41
C GLY A 377 8.93 -9.07 6.69
N THR A 378 9.38 -9.91 5.74
CA THR A 378 10.65 -10.63 5.88
C THR A 378 11.84 -9.66 5.96
N LEU A 379 11.90 -8.66 5.06
CA LEU A 379 13.00 -7.70 5.05
C LEU A 379 13.06 -6.87 6.35
N ARG A 380 11.92 -6.49 6.92
CA ARG A 380 11.84 -5.75 8.19
C ARG A 380 12.17 -6.62 9.40
N ALA A 381 11.49 -7.77 9.55
CA ALA A 381 11.63 -8.64 10.71
C ALA A 381 13.06 -9.15 10.92
N PHE A 382 13.84 -9.29 9.85
CA PHE A 382 15.21 -9.78 9.89
C PHE A 382 16.26 -8.68 9.65
N ASP A 383 15.85 -7.41 9.64
CA ASP A 383 16.72 -6.24 9.41
C ASP A 383 17.65 -6.43 8.19
N ILE A 384 17.06 -6.89 7.09
CA ILE A 384 17.83 -7.19 5.88
C ILE A 384 18.22 -5.92 5.16
N GLY A 385 19.52 -5.65 5.07
CA GLY A 385 20.09 -4.53 4.33
C GLY A 385 19.96 -4.71 2.81
N TYR A 386 19.77 -3.62 2.07
CA TYR A 386 19.65 -3.61 0.61
C TYR A 386 20.12 -2.27 0.03
N ASP A 387 20.58 -2.27 -1.23
CA ASP A 387 21.01 -1.07 -1.92
C ASP A 387 19.85 -0.41 -2.70
N ASN A 388 18.96 -1.22 -3.30
CA ASN A 388 17.76 -0.74 -3.98
C ASN A 388 16.57 -1.70 -3.81
N THR A 389 15.36 -1.24 -4.13
CA THR A 389 14.10 -1.99 -3.92
C THR A 389 13.48 -2.54 -5.22
N GLU A 390 14.06 -2.30 -6.38
CA GLU A 390 13.57 -2.79 -7.67
C GLU A 390 13.48 -4.33 -7.74
N PRO A 391 14.48 -5.11 -7.26
CA PRO A 391 14.39 -6.56 -7.24
C PRO A 391 13.24 -7.08 -6.37
N PHE A 392 12.94 -6.40 -5.25
CA PHE A 392 11.83 -6.77 -4.38
C PHE A 392 10.48 -6.44 -5.01
N ALA A 393 10.37 -5.34 -5.75
CA ALA A 393 9.18 -5.03 -6.54
C ALA A 393 8.92 -6.10 -7.62
N ALA A 394 9.98 -6.58 -8.27
CA ALA A 394 9.89 -7.69 -9.20
C ALA A 394 9.49 -9.00 -8.51
N GLN A 395 9.99 -9.26 -7.29
CA GLN A 395 9.62 -10.43 -6.50
C GLN A 395 8.13 -10.39 -6.10
N VAL A 396 7.63 -9.27 -5.58
CA VAL A 396 6.21 -9.08 -5.24
C VAL A 396 5.32 -9.34 -6.45
N ARG A 397 5.70 -8.81 -7.63
CA ARG A 397 5.01 -9.10 -8.89
C ARG A 397 5.03 -10.59 -9.26
N THR A 398 6.17 -11.27 -9.11
CA THR A 398 6.30 -12.70 -9.38
C THR A 398 5.41 -13.54 -8.47
N LEU A 399 5.20 -13.09 -7.23
CA LEU A 399 4.30 -13.70 -6.27
C LEU A 399 2.81 -13.41 -6.52
N GLY A 400 2.48 -12.54 -7.50
CA GLY A 400 1.09 -12.29 -7.95
C GLY A 400 0.51 -10.93 -7.56
N GLU A 401 1.19 -10.12 -6.72
CA GLU A 401 0.71 -8.77 -6.34
C GLU A 401 1.51 -7.68 -7.09
N ASN A 402 1.08 -7.38 -8.31
CA ASN A 402 1.73 -6.36 -9.12
C ASN A 402 1.16 -4.98 -8.77
N LEU A 403 1.76 -4.26 -7.85
CA LEU A 403 1.32 -2.93 -7.41
C LEU A 403 1.02 -2.01 -8.62
N PHE A 404 -0.06 -1.24 -8.54
CA PHE A 404 -0.60 -0.40 -9.63
C PHE A 404 -1.10 -1.17 -10.86
N TYR A 405 -1.24 -2.51 -10.74
CA TYR A 405 -1.74 -3.36 -11.82
C TYR A 405 -2.59 -4.51 -11.28
N PRO A 406 -3.72 -4.21 -10.62
CA PRO A 406 -4.65 -5.23 -10.14
C PRO A 406 -5.23 -6.04 -11.31
N PRO A 407 -5.67 -7.29 -11.07
CA PRO A 407 -6.16 -8.16 -12.14
C PRO A 407 -7.48 -7.68 -12.77
N ASN A 408 -8.30 -6.96 -12.03
CA ASN A 408 -9.58 -6.40 -12.48
C ASN A 408 -10.07 -5.34 -11.48
N VAL A 409 -11.27 -4.79 -11.70
CA VAL A 409 -11.89 -3.75 -10.88
C VAL A 409 -12.16 -4.17 -9.42
N LYS A 410 -12.31 -5.48 -9.15
CA LYS A 410 -12.50 -6.02 -7.79
C LYS A 410 -11.19 -6.07 -6.98
N GLY A 411 -10.06 -5.75 -7.61
CA GLY A 411 -8.74 -5.82 -6.97
C GLY A 411 -8.17 -7.23 -6.89
N TRP A 412 -7.22 -7.42 -5.98
CA TRP A 412 -6.66 -8.74 -5.67
C TRP A 412 -7.58 -9.48 -4.71
N PRO A 413 -7.89 -10.75 -4.98
CA PRO A 413 -8.85 -11.51 -4.17
C PRO A 413 -8.34 -11.84 -2.75
N GLY A 414 -7.02 -11.83 -2.54
CA GLY A 414 -6.45 -12.09 -1.22
C GLY A 414 -6.52 -13.55 -0.74
N GLY A 415 -6.20 -13.76 0.54
CA GLY A 415 -6.34 -15.04 1.21
C GLY A 415 -5.54 -16.19 0.56
N THR A 416 -6.14 -17.35 0.49
CA THR A 416 -5.51 -18.57 -0.07
C THR A 416 -5.15 -18.47 -1.55
N THR A 417 -5.70 -17.51 -2.30
CA THR A 417 -5.36 -17.31 -3.72
C THR A 417 -3.91 -16.89 -3.95
N TRP A 418 -3.25 -16.35 -2.91
CA TRP A 418 -1.82 -16.03 -2.94
C TRP A 418 -0.92 -17.27 -2.96
N ILE A 419 -1.45 -18.45 -2.63
CA ILE A 419 -0.69 -19.69 -2.50
C ILE A 419 -1.11 -20.69 -3.55
N ASN A 420 -0.20 -20.97 -4.46
CA ASN A 420 -0.25 -22.10 -5.39
C ASN A 420 1.17 -22.68 -5.52
N SER A 421 1.34 -23.79 -6.24
CA SER A 421 2.64 -24.46 -6.36
C SER A 421 3.77 -23.53 -6.85
N SER A 422 3.46 -22.65 -7.82
CA SER A 422 4.47 -21.74 -8.38
C SER A 422 4.83 -20.61 -7.41
N THR A 423 3.83 -19.98 -6.77
CA THR A 423 4.06 -18.89 -5.82
C THR A 423 4.68 -19.41 -4.53
N LEU A 424 4.32 -20.60 -4.05
CA LEU A 424 4.96 -21.21 -2.88
C LEU A 424 6.43 -21.53 -3.16
N LEU A 425 6.74 -22.08 -4.33
CA LEU A 425 8.13 -22.31 -4.75
C LEU A 425 8.91 -20.98 -4.81
N ALA A 426 8.32 -19.94 -5.40
CA ALA A 426 8.97 -18.63 -5.50
C ALA A 426 9.19 -17.97 -4.13
N ARG A 427 8.28 -18.19 -3.15
CA ARG A 427 8.47 -17.74 -1.76
C ARG A 427 9.63 -18.47 -1.08
N LYS A 428 9.72 -19.79 -1.23
CA LYS A 428 10.85 -20.59 -0.72
C LYS A 428 12.18 -20.16 -1.37
N GLN A 429 12.20 -19.98 -2.69
CA GLN A 429 13.39 -19.49 -3.41
C GLN A 429 13.83 -18.08 -2.94
N PHE A 430 12.89 -17.20 -2.63
CA PHE A 430 13.21 -15.89 -2.06
C PHE A 430 13.94 -16.03 -0.72
N VAL A 431 13.45 -16.85 0.19
CA VAL A 431 14.11 -17.15 1.48
C VAL A 431 15.51 -17.73 1.25
N GLU A 432 15.66 -18.76 0.42
CA GLU A 432 16.97 -19.35 0.09
C GLU A 432 17.96 -18.31 -0.44
N GLN A 433 17.50 -17.36 -1.27
CA GLN A 433 18.36 -16.31 -1.81
C GLN A 433 18.88 -15.38 -0.70
N LEU A 434 18.05 -15.06 0.30
CA LEU A 434 18.47 -14.24 1.45
C LEU A 434 19.58 -14.95 2.25
N PHE A 435 19.45 -16.26 2.51
CA PHE A 435 20.46 -17.03 3.24
C PHE A 435 21.76 -17.18 2.42
N ARG A 436 21.69 -17.44 1.12
CA ARG A 436 22.88 -17.48 0.24
C ARG A 436 23.63 -16.15 0.16
N ALA A 437 22.92 -15.02 0.24
CA ALA A 437 23.56 -13.70 0.25
C ALA A 437 24.45 -13.51 1.49
N THR A 438 24.08 -14.15 2.62
CA THR A 438 24.87 -14.15 3.87
C THR A 438 26.19 -14.92 3.70
N GLU A 439 26.14 -16.09 3.06
CA GLU A 439 27.33 -16.94 2.86
C GLU A 439 28.35 -16.24 1.95
N ALA A 440 27.88 -15.52 0.94
CA ALA A 440 28.75 -14.76 0.03
C ALA A 440 29.40 -13.52 0.67
N ALA A 441 28.79 -12.98 1.74
CA ALA A 441 29.32 -11.83 2.48
C ALA A 441 30.30 -12.22 3.59
N ALA A 442 30.37 -13.49 3.99
CA ALA A 442 31.34 -13.97 4.95
C ALA A 442 32.76 -13.80 4.39
N PRO A 443 33.72 -13.16 5.11
CA PRO A 443 35.08 -13.02 4.62
C PRO A 443 35.64 -14.39 4.29
N ALA A 444 36.15 -14.59 3.05
CA ALA A 444 36.78 -15.82 2.61
C ALA A 444 37.82 -16.22 3.68
N ARG A 445 37.56 -17.29 4.43
CA ARG A 445 38.56 -17.87 5.31
C ARG A 445 39.77 -18.18 4.45
N MET A 446 40.87 -17.51 4.72
CA MET A 446 42.15 -17.77 4.07
C MET A 446 42.47 -19.27 4.19
N SER A 447 42.11 -20.03 3.20
CA SER A 447 42.66 -21.35 2.98
C SER A 447 44.13 -21.14 2.65
N GLY A 448 45.00 -21.64 3.53
CA GLY A 448 46.44 -21.62 3.37
C GLY A 448 46.89 -22.24 2.01
N PRO A 449 48.11 -21.98 1.55
CA PRO A 449 48.54 -22.29 0.22
C PRO A 449 48.55 -23.79 -0.02
N ALA A 450 47.62 -24.31 -0.82
CA ALA A 450 47.68 -25.66 -1.36
C ALA A 450 48.63 -25.68 -2.56
N SER A 451 49.67 -26.48 -2.40
CA SER A 451 50.71 -26.82 -3.35
C SER A 451 50.22 -27.02 -4.77
N MET A 452 50.79 -26.24 -5.71
CA MET A 452 50.74 -26.51 -7.14
C MET A 452 51.34 -27.87 -7.45
N LYS A 453 50.59 -28.75 -8.09
CA LYS A 453 51.13 -29.74 -9.01
C LYS A 453 50.50 -29.57 -10.38
N ASN A 454 51.35 -29.16 -11.33
CA ASN A 454 51.10 -29.19 -12.74
C ASN A 454 50.88 -30.64 -13.22
N GLU A 455 49.89 -30.87 -14.04
CA GLU A 455 49.98 -31.84 -15.14
C GLU A 455 49.19 -31.34 -16.36
N ALA A 456 49.92 -31.33 -17.45
CA ALA A 456 49.49 -30.93 -18.78
C ALA A 456 48.77 -32.09 -19.49
N GLY A 457 47.84 -31.74 -20.37
CA GLY A 457 47.67 -32.62 -21.51
C GLY A 457 46.24 -32.85 -22.02
N VAL A 458 46.08 -32.43 -23.26
CA VAL A 458 45.28 -32.99 -24.37
C VAL A 458 43.91 -32.39 -24.65
N ALA A 459 43.93 -31.59 -25.69
CA ALA A 459 42.78 -31.19 -26.52
C ALA A 459 42.18 -32.39 -27.27
N ARG A 460 40.86 -32.43 -27.36
CA ARG A 460 40.13 -33.14 -28.42
C ARG A 460 38.90 -32.37 -28.88
N THR A 461 38.92 -32.09 -30.15
CA THR A 461 37.83 -31.61 -31.01
C THR A 461 36.80 -32.70 -31.27
N ALA A 462 35.53 -32.33 -31.40
CA ALA A 462 34.55 -32.80 -32.40
C ALA A 462 33.13 -32.44 -31.96
N GLU A 463 32.48 -31.67 -32.74
CA GLU A 463 31.43 -31.90 -33.75
C GLU A 463 29.99 -31.73 -33.25
N ALA A 464 29.31 -30.88 -34.01
CA ALA A 464 27.91 -30.50 -33.89
C ALA A 464 26.96 -31.65 -34.31
N SER A 465 25.85 -31.79 -33.64
CA SER A 465 24.58 -32.10 -34.31
C SER A 465 23.35 -32.02 -33.40
N HIS A 466 22.31 -31.41 -33.95
CA HIS A 466 20.86 -31.54 -33.75
C HIS A 466 20.13 -30.88 -32.59
N ALA A 467 19.31 -29.93 -33.03
CA ALA A 467 18.28 -29.26 -32.33
C ALA A 467 17.24 -30.19 -31.73
N SER A 468 16.89 -29.96 -30.45
CA SER A 468 15.64 -30.41 -29.84
C SER A 468 15.10 -29.25 -29.01
N SER A 469 13.89 -28.86 -29.31
CA SER A 469 13.11 -27.79 -28.64
C SER A 469 12.79 -28.17 -27.19
N VAL A 470 13.41 -27.50 -26.25
CA VAL A 470 13.08 -27.54 -24.82
C VAL A 470 12.49 -26.18 -24.46
N PRO A 471 11.38 -26.13 -23.67
CA PRO A 471 10.79 -24.86 -23.24
C PRO A 471 11.78 -24.05 -22.40
N PRO A 472 11.66 -22.73 -22.33
CA PRO A 472 12.64 -21.87 -21.71
C PRO A 472 12.78 -22.20 -20.23
N ARG A 473 13.90 -22.81 -19.90
CA ARG A 473 14.40 -23.01 -18.53
C ARG A 473 14.59 -21.63 -17.92
N ALA A 474 13.97 -21.37 -16.74
CA ALA A 474 14.22 -20.17 -15.96
C ALA A 474 15.74 -19.94 -15.88
N MET A 475 16.19 -18.80 -16.41
CA MET A 475 17.60 -18.43 -16.32
C MET A 475 18.01 -18.29 -14.87
N PRO A 476 19.16 -18.85 -14.44
CA PRO A 476 19.72 -18.52 -13.14
C PRO A 476 20.06 -17.04 -13.16
N MET A 477 19.48 -16.26 -12.24
CA MET A 477 19.83 -14.85 -12.04
C MET A 477 21.32 -14.79 -11.71
N ALA A 478 22.09 -14.23 -12.64
CA ALA A 478 23.53 -14.05 -12.49
C ALA A 478 23.82 -13.16 -11.27
N SER A 479 24.79 -13.55 -10.46
CA SER A 479 25.23 -12.98 -9.19
C SER A 479 25.88 -11.58 -9.24
N LYS A 480 25.55 -10.75 -10.24
CA LYS A 480 25.95 -9.34 -10.36
C LYS A 480 24.73 -8.49 -10.68
N GLY A 481 23.91 -8.18 -9.66
CA GLY A 481 22.74 -7.34 -9.85
C GLY A 481 21.61 -7.48 -8.81
N GLN A 482 21.77 -8.29 -7.79
CA GLN A 482 20.79 -8.40 -6.71
C GLN A 482 21.00 -7.29 -5.71
N GLY A 483 20.51 -6.07 -5.97
CA GLY A 483 20.28 -4.96 -5.04
C GLY A 483 21.15 -4.83 -3.78
N GLY A 484 22.32 -5.49 -3.71
CA GLY A 484 23.21 -5.47 -2.56
C GLY A 484 22.56 -6.01 -1.27
N VAL A 485 21.82 -7.11 -1.37
CA VAL A 485 21.17 -7.74 -0.20
C VAL A 485 22.21 -8.20 0.81
N ARG A 486 22.00 -7.83 2.07
CA ARG A 486 22.86 -8.17 3.21
C ARG A 486 21.99 -8.64 4.38
N PHE A 487 22.12 -9.92 4.72
CA PHE A 487 21.45 -10.49 5.88
C PHE A 487 22.50 -10.84 6.95
N ASP A 488 22.56 -10.07 8.03
CA ASP A 488 23.43 -10.34 9.18
C ASP A 488 22.71 -11.26 10.16
N ILE A 489 22.72 -12.57 9.84
CA ILE A 489 22.11 -13.62 10.69
C ILE A 489 22.75 -13.62 12.09
N ALA A 490 24.04 -13.33 12.20
CA ALA A 490 24.72 -13.36 13.50
C ALA A 490 24.21 -12.25 14.43
N SER A 491 24.05 -11.04 13.90
CA SER A 491 23.48 -9.92 14.62
C SER A 491 22.02 -10.19 15.01
N TRP A 492 21.23 -10.75 14.11
CA TRP A 492 19.83 -11.08 14.40
C TRP A 492 19.69 -12.16 15.48
N LEU A 493 20.45 -13.27 15.39
CA LEU A 493 20.45 -14.34 16.36
C LEU A 493 21.00 -13.92 17.74
N ALA A 494 21.87 -12.91 17.78
CA ALA A 494 22.40 -12.39 19.04
C ALA A 494 21.32 -11.80 19.96
N HIS A 495 20.20 -11.29 19.41
CA HIS A 495 19.04 -10.85 20.20
C HIS A 495 18.40 -12.01 21.00
N TYR A 496 18.61 -13.25 20.57
CA TYR A 496 18.13 -14.47 21.22
C TYR A 496 19.26 -15.20 21.95
N ASN A 497 20.38 -14.52 22.28
CA ASN A 497 21.56 -15.04 22.92
C ASN A 497 22.14 -16.31 22.25
N THR A 498 22.06 -16.35 20.90
CA THR A 498 22.41 -17.53 20.11
C THR A 498 23.38 -17.18 19.00
N ALA A 499 24.41 -18.00 18.77
CA ALA A 499 25.33 -17.86 17.65
C ALA A 499 24.87 -18.71 16.45
N PRO A 500 25.15 -18.31 15.19
CA PRO A 500 24.71 -19.03 13.98
C PRO A 500 25.09 -20.52 13.94
N THR A 501 26.25 -20.85 14.46
CA THR A 501 26.79 -22.22 14.49
C THR A 501 26.43 -23.00 15.77
N ALA A 502 25.73 -22.37 16.72
CA ALA A 502 25.34 -23.02 17.95
C ALA A 502 24.30 -24.11 17.67
N LYS A 503 24.41 -25.24 18.37
CA LYS A 503 23.33 -26.22 18.49
C LYS A 503 22.32 -25.69 19.48
N LEU A 504 21.05 -25.75 19.12
CA LEU A 504 19.97 -25.22 19.94
C LEU A 504 19.55 -26.27 21.00
N GLY A 505 19.24 -25.78 22.19
CA GLY A 505 18.45 -26.53 23.15
C GLY A 505 16.97 -26.14 23.02
N LEU A 506 16.09 -26.95 23.60
CA LEU A 506 14.63 -26.80 23.47
C LEU A 506 14.12 -25.36 23.76
N SER A 507 14.68 -24.70 24.78
CA SER A 507 14.27 -23.32 25.13
C SER A 507 14.61 -22.32 24.03
N ALA A 508 15.79 -22.44 23.40
CA ALA A 508 16.18 -21.55 22.29
C ALA A 508 15.39 -21.85 21.00
N GLU A 509 15.09 -23.13 20.75
CA GLU A 509 14.22 -23.53 19.65
C GLU A 509 12.83 -22.89 19.79
N LEU A 510 12.20 -22.99 20.98
CA LEU A 510 10.91 -22.38 21.25
C LEU A 510 10.95 -20.85 21.10
N GLN A 511 11.99 -20.18 21.59
CA GLN A 511 12.15 -18.73 21.41
C GLN A 511 12.21 -18.33 19.93
N LEU A 512 12.97 -19.07 19.11
CA LEU A 512 13.04 -18.79 17.67
C LEU A 512 11.72 -19.10 16.95
N GLN A 513 11.01 -20.17 17.35
CA GLN A 513 9.68 -20.47 16.80
C GLN A 513 8.71 -19.30 17.03
N HIS A 514 8.59 -18.84 18.27
CA HIS A 514 7.72 -17.70 18.63
C HIS A 514 8.14 -16.40 17.95
N ALA A 515 9.46 -16.22 17.71
CA ALA A 515 9.96 -15.04 17.01
C ALA A 515 9.61 -15.01 15.52
N VAL A 516 9.38 -16.16 14.89
CA VAL A 516 9.26 -16.31 13.43
C VAL A 516 7.86 -16.72 13.00
N LEU A 517 7.22 -17.62 13.72
CA LEU A 517 5.96 -18.25 13.32
C LEU A 517 4.78 -17.79 14.20
N PRO A 518 3.57 -17.75 13.65
CA PRO A 518 2.37 -17.43 14.43
C PRO A 518 1.91 -18.56 15.36
N PHE A 519 2.39 -19.80 15.14
CA PHE A 519 2.15 -21.01 15.92
C PHE A 519 3.27 -22.02 15.67
N THR A 520 3.21 -23.19 16.30
CA THR A 520 4.24 -24.25 16.17
C THR A 520 4.47 -24.65 14.71
N PRO A 521 5.72 -25.01 14.31
CA PRO A 521 6.02 -25.46 12.96
C PRO A 521 5.12 -26.61 12.51
N VAL A 522 4.71 -26.57 11.24
CA VAL A 522 3.94 -27.64 10.60
C VAL A 522 4.83 -28.81 10.22
N ASP A 523 6.03 -28.53 9.71
CA ASP A 523 7.01 -29.54 9.33
C ASP A 523 7.96 -29.82 10.49
N ALA A 524 8.34 -31.09 10.69
CA ALA A 524 9.31 -31.45 11.72
C ALA A 524 10.71 -30.91 11.36
N ILE A 525 11.29 -30.10 12.23
CA ILE A 525 12.64 -29.55 12.06
C ILE A 525 13.63 -30.45 12.81
N ALA A 526 14.78 -30.77 12.19
CA ALA A 526 15.79 -31.63 12.78
C ALA A 526 16.39 -30.98 14.04
N THR A 527 16.37 -31.70 15.15
CA THR A 527 16.82 -31.24 16.49
C THR A 527 18.32 -31.01 16.61
N ASP A 528 19.13 -31.51 15.66
CA ASP A 528 20.59 -31.34 15.63
C ASP A 528 21.06 -30.18 14.76
N SER A 529 20.15 -29.36 14.27
CA SER A 529 20.44 -28.23 13.37
C SER A 529 21.23 -27.13 14.09
N THR A 530 22.10 -26.44 13.36
CA THR A 530 22.64 -25.16 13.84
C THR A 530 21.54 -24.11 13.90
N ALA A 531 21.72 -23.07 14.71
CA ALA A 531 20.75 -21.98 14.82
C ALA A 531 20.42 -21.33 13.44
N SER A 532 21.42 -21.18 12.58
CA SER A 532 21.20 -20.66 11.21
C SER A 532 20.33 -21.60 10.37
N ALA A 533 20.62 -22.91 10.39
CA ALA A 533 19.84 -23.91 9.64
C ALA A 533 18.42 -24.06 10.20
N TYR A 534 18.28 -23.95 11.52
CA TYR A 534 16.97 -23.97 12.17
C TYR A 534 16.13 -22.76 11.78
N LEU A 535 16.72 -21.56 11.78
CA LEU A 535 16.07 -20.33 11.33
C LEU A 535 15.63 -20.44 9.87
N GLU A 536 16.49 -20.96 8.98
CA GLU A 536 16.12 -21.18 7.57
C GLU A 536 14.93 -22.14 7.46
N ALA A 537 14.93 -23.24 8.22
CA ALA A 537 13.82 -24.19 8.25
C ALA A 537 12.50 -23.54 8.72
N LEU A 538 12.53 -22.65 9.73
CA LEU A 538 11.35 -21.90 10.17
C LEU A 538 10.79 -20.98 9.06
N LEU A 539 11.64 -20.30 8.30
CA LEU A 539 11.20 -19.44 7.20
C LEU A 539 10.68 -20.25 6.00
N MET A 540 11.08 -21.52 5.88
CA MET A 540 10.59 -22.46 4.87
C MET A 540 9.32 -23.18 5.27
N ASP A 541 8.95 -23.13 6.56
CA ASP A 541 7.76 -23.80 7.09
C ASP A 541 6.47 -23.20 6.49
N PRO A 542 5.44 -24.01 6.23
CA PRO A 542 4.13 -23.51 5.80
C PRO A 542 3.53 -22.44 6.72
N ALA A 543 3.75 -22.53 8.05
CA ALA A 543 3.26 -21.55 9.02
C ALA A 543 3.82 -20.14 8.77
N TYR A 544 5.02 -20.01 8.20
CA TYR A 544 5.61 -18.70 7.87
C TYR A 544 4.82 -17.93 6.81
N GLN A 545 3.98 -18.58 6.03
CA GLN A 545 3.10 -17.95 5.06
C GLN A 545 1.90 -17.23 5.70
N LEU A 546 1.69 -17.43 6.98
CA LEU A 546 0.52 -17.00 7.74
C LEU A 546 0.87 -15.88 8.73
N LYS A 547 -0.19 -15.19 9.17
CA LYS A 547 -0.10 -14.12 10.19
C LYS A 547 -1.31 -14.15 11.12
#